data_a3544d791ceba939eadb67a90b8531e1
#
_entry.id   a3544d791ceba939eadb67a90b8531e1
#
_cell.length_a   1.000
_cell.length_b   1.000
_cell.length_c   1.000
_cell.angle_alpha   90.00
_cell.angle_beta   90.00
_cell.angle_gamma   90.00
#
_symmetry.space_group_name_H-M   'P 1'
#
loop_
_entity.id
_entity.type
_entity.pdbx_description
1 polymer ?
#
loop_
_entity_poly.entity_id
_entity_poly.type
_entity_poly.pdbx_seq_one_letter_code
_entity_poly.pdbx_strand_id
1 'polypeptide(L)'
;MRDKKTVLKNGLIILIFFALSCIFMSSFIEINKFNVVSDSSFHLTRANEIYQNLKQGSLFTFIATHTFNHTGVANFLFYPTVFLYPLALLRFIFNPITSIYIWVGMFLFLTLVIAFYSMLDFSKSYFRSFIFALIYALVPYHLYLGIWNGVYGEYVAYTFIPLVFLGLYHVLWGNKDKWLILSMGMTLLCFSHILSVYIATFLCIVLFLCKVLTQKLPAKRLINLLKSVFVTVLLAGWEFVPFLTDYLGQNIEAPRKQFYFLHSFDDLVNGSLQNTCGGGLPVARP
;
A
#
# COMPACT_ATOMS: atom_id res chain seq x y z
N MET A 1 -11.20 -25.20 19.83
CA MET A 1 -9.89 -24.91 20.47
C MET A 1 -8.80 -25.00 19.40
N ARG A 2 -8.02 -23.92 19.17
CA ARG A 2 -6.84 -24.02 18.29
C ARG A 2 -5.80 -24.93 18.97
N ASP A 3 -5.25 -25.88 18.21
CA ASP A 3 -4.19 -26.75 18.71
C ASP A 3 -2.99 -25.90 19.18
N LYS A 4 -2.47 -26.17 20.38
CA LYS A 4 -1.31 -25.45 20.95
C LYS A 4 -0.11 -25.45 20.00
N LYS A 5 0.10 -26.53 19.23
CA LYS A 5 1.16 -26.62 18.23
C LYS A 5 0.96 -25.61 17.09
N THR A 6 -0.28 -25.39 16.64
CA THR A 6 -0.61 -24.39 15.60
C THR A 6 -0.37 -22.97 16.11
N VAL A 7 -0.74 -22.67 17.35
CA VAL A 7 -0.49 -21.35 17.97
C VAL A 7 1.00 -21.06 18.06
N LEU A 8 1.77 -22.02 18.57
CA LEU A 8 3.23 -21.90 18.70
C LEU A 8 3.91 -21.71 17.33
N LYS A 9 3.50 -22.49 16.32
CA LYS A 9 4.04 -22.38 14.96
C LYS A 9 3.78 -21.00 14.35
N ASN A 10 2.55 -20.49 14.48
CA ASN A 10 2.21 -19.15 14.00
C ASN A 10 3.00 -18.07 14.75
N GLY A 11 3.14 -18.18 16.08
CA GLY A 11 3.93 -17.26 16.88
C GLY A 11 5.40 -17.22 16.44
N LEU A 12 6.00 -18.38 16.18
CA LEU A 12 7.37 -18.48 15.69
C LEU A 12 7.55 -17.81 14.32
N ILE A 13 6.63 -18.02 13.38
CA ILE A 13 6.67 -17.40 12.07
C ILE A 13 6.56 -15.88 12.17
N ILE A 14 5.64 -15.37 12.98
CA ILE A 14 5.49 -13.93 13.22
C ILE A 14 6.78 -13.35 13.82
N LEU A 15 7.39 -14.05 14.79
CA LEU A 15 8.65 -13.63 15.39
C LEU A 15 9.80 -13.59 14.36
N ILE A 16 9.88 -14.60 13.48
CA ILE A 16 10.88 -14.61 12.39
C ILE A 16 10.66 -13.41 11.46
N PHE A 17 9.43 -13.11 11.06
CA PHE A 17 9.13 -11.97 10.20
C PHE A 17 9.45 -10.63 10.86
N PHE A 18 9.16 -10.51 12.15
CA PHE A 18 9.52 -9.33 12.94
C PHE A 18 11.04 -9.16 13.01
N ALA A 19 11.78 -10.23 13.38
CA ALA A 19 13.23 -10.21 13.43
C ALA A 19 13.86 -9.87 12.07
N LEU A 20 13.35 -10.45 10.97
CA LEU A 20 13.78 -10.12 9.61
C LEU A 20 13.62 -8.63 9.29
N SER A 21 12.45 -8.06 9.59
CA SER A 21 12.19 -6.64 9.36
C SER A 21 13.08 -5.74 10.19
N CYS A 22 13.33 -6.08 11.46
CA CYS A 22 14.24 -5.35 12.33
C CYS A 22 15.69 -5.42 11.83
N ILE A 23 16.18 -6.62 11.49
CA ILE A 23 17.56 -6.82 10.98
C ILE A 23 17.74 -6.05 9.67
N PHE A 24 16.75 -6.08 8.77
CA PHE A 24 16.83 -5.39 7.50
C PHE A 24 16.88 -3.86 7.67
N MET A 25 16.14 -3.31 8.64
CA MET A 25 16.10 -1.86 8.88
C MET A 25 17.22 -1.36 9.79
N SER A 26 17.82 -2.21 10.62
CA SER A 26 18.87 -1.78 11.58
C SER A 26 20.05 -1.08 10.91
N SER A 27 20.53 -1.61 9.80
CA SER A 27 21.64 -1.01 9.05
C SER A 27 21.34 0.41 8.54
N PHE A 28 20.11 0.67 8.12
CA PHE A 28 19.69 2.00 7.66
C PHE A 28 19.54 2.97 8.83
N ILE A 29 19.05 2.50 9.97
CA ILE A 29 18.95 3.29 11.20
C ILE A 29 20.34 3.66 11.73
N GLU A 30 21.28 2.73 11.72
CA GLU A 30 22.69 2.98 12.16
C GLU A 30 23.39 4.01 11.28
N ILE A 31 23.24 3.92 9.97
CA ILE A 31 23.82 4.88 9.02
C ILE A 31 23.24 6.28 9.24
N ASN A 32 22.00 6.39 9.75
CA ASN A 32 21.30 7.62 10.04
C ASN A 32 21.36 8.66 8.90
N LYS A 33 21.29 8.19 7.67
CA LYS A 33 21.23 9.00 6.45
C LYS A 33 19.98 8.66 5.67
N PHE A 34 19.35 9.68 5.11
CA PHE A 34 18.18 9.55 4.26
C PHE A 34 18.36 10.41 3.01
N ASN A 35 18.26 9.80 1.85
CA ASN A 35 18.30 10.53 0.58
C ASN A 35 16.88 10.90 0.19
N VAL A 36 16.64 12.21 0.07
CA VAL A 36 15.35 12.73 -0.42
C VAL A 36 15.36 12.65 -1.93
N VAL A 37 14.59 11.72 -2.48
CA VAL A 37 14.47 11.46 -3.92
C VAL A 37 13.02 11.25 -4.31
N SER A 38 12.68 11.48 -5.58
CA SER A 38 11.36 11.21 -6.15
C SER A 38 10.24 11.78 -5.25
N ASP A 39 9.26 10.95 -4.88
CA ASP A 39 8.07 11.35 -4.12
C ASP A 39 8.33 11.44 -2.60
N SER A 40 9.53 11.07 -2.14
CA SER A 40 9.83 11.07 -0.70
C SER A 40 9.65 12.45 -0.07
N SER A 41 10.06 13.54 -0.73
CA SER A 41 9.89 14.90 -0.20
C SER A 41 8.42 15.26 0.00
N PHE A 42 7.56 14.88 -0.96
CA PHE A 42 6.12 15.11 -0.88
C PHE A 42 5.50 14.39 0.32
N HIS A 43 5.77 13.10 0.47
CA HIS A 43 5.22 12.31 1.57
C HIS A 43 5.78 12.72 2.94
N LEU A 44 7.07 13.04 3.03
CA LEU A 44 7.69 13.48 4.27
C LEU A 44 7.20 14.86 4.71
N THR A 45 6.98 15.77 3.76
CA THR A 45 6.37 17.07 4.03
C THR A 45 4.97 16.90 4.61
N ARG A 46 4.16 15.99 4.03
CA ARG A 46 2.81 15.67 4.55
C ARG A 46 2.87 15.04 5.95
N ALA A 47 3.78 14.07 6.17
CA ALA A 47 3.96 13.49 7.51
C ALA A 47 4.41 14.53 8.54
N ASN A 48 5.26 15.50 8.15
CA ASN A 48 5.64 16.60 9.00
C ASN A 48 4.46 17.53 9.33
N GLU A 49 3.61 17.82 8.36
CA GLU A 49 2.38 18.60 8.57
C GLU A 49 1.47 17.94 9.60
N ILE A 50 1.20 16.63 9.45
CA ILE A 50 0.43 15.85 10.43
C ILE A 50 1.07 15.93 11.82
N TYR A 51 2.39 15.78 11.92
CA TYR A 51 3.11 15.88 13.19
C TYR A 51 2.94 17.25 13.84
N GLN A 52 3.04 18.36 13.09
CA GLN A 52 2.86 19.71 13.63
C GLN A 52 1.41 19.94 14.11
N ASN A 53 0.43 19.49 13.32
CA ASN A 53 -0.99 19.58 13.70
C ASN A 53 -1.29 18.78 14.98
N LEU A 54 -0.77 17.56 15.08
CA LEU A 54 -0.90 16.74 16.29
C LEU A 54 -0.28 17.42 17.51
N LYS A 55 0.87 18.11 17.38
CA LYS A 55 1.48 18.90 18.47
C LYS A 55 0.60 20.04 18.93
N GLN A 56 -0.21 20.60 18.05
CA GLN A 56 -1.17 21.69 18.36
C GLN A 56 -2.53 21.16 18.82
N GLY A 57 -2.70 19.84 18.96
CA GLY A 57 -3.95 19.20 19.37
C GLY A 57 -4.97 18.99 18.25
N SER A 58 -4.61 19.25 16.99
CA SER A 58 -5.47 18.98 15.84
C SER A 58 -5.26 17.55 15.35
N LEU A 59 -6.31 16.71 15.42
CA LEU A 59 -6.25 15.30 15.02
C LEU A 59 -6.34 15.11 13.51
N PHE A 60 -7.03 16.01 12.80
CA PHE A 60 -7.27 15.86 11.37
C PHE A 60 -6.57 16.96 10.60
N THR A 61 -5.86 16.58 9.55
CA THR A 61 -5.16 17.49 8.65
C THR A 61 -5.83 17.44 7.28
N PHE A 62 -6.46 18.54 6.87
CA PHE A 62 -7.09 18.69 5.56
C PHE A 62 -6.29 19.63 4.64
N ILE A 63 -5.69 20.65 5.24
CA ILE A 63 -4.90 21.66 4.52
C ILE A 63 -3.54 21.75 5.19
N ALA A 64 -2.48 21.77 4.41
CA ALA A 64 -1.12 21.99 4.88
C ALA A 64 -0.91 23.49 5.14
N THR A 65 -0.73 23.87 6.39
CA THR A 65 -0.57 25.27 6.82
C THR A 65 0.80 25.60 7.41
N HIS A 66 1.56 24.58 7.84
CA HIS A 66 2.91 24.73 8.40
C HIS A 66 4.03 24.52 7.36
N THR A 67 3.68 23.90 6.24
CA THR A 67 4.59 23.57 5.14
C THR A 67 4.21 24.36 3.89
N PHE A 68 4.92 24.17 2.78
CA PHE A 68 4.65 24.86 1.49
C PHE A 68 4.59 26.39 1.63
N ASN A 69 5.54 26.97 2.37
CA ASN A 69 5.65 28.41 2.62
C ASN A 69 4.41 29.03 3.28
N HIS A 70 3.66 28.24 4.06
CA HIS A 70 2.42 28.67 4.76
C HIS A 70 1.30 29.15 3.84
N THR A 71 1.30 28.73 2.57
CA THR A 71 0.31 29.18 1.57
C THR A 71 -1.05 28.49 1.68
N GLY A 72 -1.13 27.38 2.44
CA GLY A 72 -2.35 26.57 2.54
C GLY A 72 -2.55 25.67 1.31
N VAL A 73 -2.02 24.44 1.36
CA VAL A 73 -2.12 23.48 0.25
C VAL A 73 -3.07 22.35 0.61
N ALA A 74 -4.07 22.10 -0.25
CA ALA A 74 -5.13 21.12 -0.03
C ALA A 74 -4.74 19.69 -0.48
N ASN A 75 -3.46 19.33 -0.44
CA ASN A 75 -2.97 18.02 -0.92
C ASN A 75 -3.48 16.82 -0.12
N PHE A 76 -3.98 17.05 1.10
CA PHE A 76 -4.58 16.04 1.96
C PHE A 76 -5.98 15.61 1.50
N LEU A 77 -6.65 16.42 0.69
CA LEU A 77 -7.95 16.10 0.10
C LEU A 77 -7.82 15.26 -1.18
N PHE A 78 -6.63 15.28 -1.80
CA PHE A 78 -6.40 14.64 -3.10
C PHE A 78 -5.49 13.41 -3.06
N TYR A 79 -4.96 13.06 -1.90
CA TYR A 79 -4.07 11.91 -1.74
C TYR A 79 -4.22 11.25 -0.36
N PRO A 80 -4.34 9.91 -0.27
CA PRO A 80 -4.54 9.19 0.98
C PRO A 80 -3.50 9.53 2.05
N THR A 81 -3.95 9.70 3.29
CA THR A 81 -3.11 10.15 4.41
C THR A 81 -3.06 9.20 5.59
N VAL A 82 -4.01 8.29 5.70
CA VAL A 82 -4.22 7.45 6.89
C VAL A 82 -2.95 6.77 7.35
N PHE A 83 -2.18 6.20 6.43
CA PHE A 83 -0.96 5.47 6.76
C PHE A 83 0.28 6.35 7.03
N LEU A 84 0.17 7.68 6.88
CA LEU A 84 1.21 8.62 7.32
C LEU A 84 1.09 8.98 8.81
N TYR A 85 -0.08 8.78 9.43
CA TYR A 85 -0.26 9.05 10.86
C TYR A 85 0.69 8.23 11.76
N PRO A 86 0.90 6.92 11.55
CA PRO A 86 1.91 6.19 12.33
C PRO A 86 3.32 6.79 12.20
N LEU A 87 3.71 7.26 11.01
CA LEU A 87 4.99 7.94 10.82
C LEU A 87 5.06 9.25 11.62
N ALA A 88 4.00 10.05 11.58
CA ALA A 88 3.91 11.29 12.35
C ALA A 88 3.95 11.03 13.87
N LEU A 89 3.29 9.97 14.36
CA LEU A 89 3.32 9.57 15.77
C LEU A 89 4.70 9.10 16.22
N LEU A 90 5.44 8.36 15.39
CA LEU A 90 6.81 7.95 15.68
C LEU A 90 7.74 9.16 15.89
N ARG A 91 7.46 10.30 15.26
CA ARG A 91 8.22 11.55 15.41
C ARG A 91 8.16 12.18 16.81
N PHE A 92 7.20 11.78 17.65
CA PHE A 92 7.18 12.20 19.06
C PHE A 92 8.23 11.48 19.93
N ILE A 93 8.73 10.32 19.45
CA ILE A 93 9.64 9.46 20.20
C ILE A 93 11.03 9.44 19.57
N PHE A 94 11.11 9.43 18.24
CA PHE A 94 12.33 9.26 17.48
C PHE A 94 12.63 10.47 16.59
N ASN A 95 13.89 10.61 16.19
CA ASN A 95 14.28 11.59 15.18
C ASN A 95 13.61 11.26 13.81
N PRO A 96 13.56 12.21 12.86
CA PRO A 96 12.86 12.02 11.59
C PRO A 96 13.34 10.81 10.79
N ILE A 97 14.66 10.59 10.71
CA ILE A 97 15.25 9.51 9.91
C ILE A 97 14.92 8.15 10.52
N THR A 98 15.13 8.00 11.82
CA THR A 98 14.78 6.77 12.55
C THR A 98 13.27 6.47 12.43
N SER A 99 12.42 7.49 12.52
CA SER A 99 10.96 7.33 12.37
C SER A 99 10.57 6.76 11.01
N ILE A 100 11.22 7.23 9.93
CA ILE A 100 10.97 6.74 8.56
C ILE A 100 11.35 5.26 8.47
N TYR A 101 12.54 4.87 8.92
CA TYR A 101 12.98 3.48 8.79
C TYR A 101 12.19 2.52 9.70
N ILE A 102 11.77 2.94 10.88
CA ILE A 102 10.86 2.16 11.72
C ILE A 102 9.51 1.99 10.99
N TRP A 103 8.98 3.04 10.39
CA TRP A 103 7.73 3.01 9.65
C TRP A 103 7.81 2.10 8.41
N VAL A 104 8.90 2.19 7.63
CA VAL A 104 9.16 1.30 6.49
C VAL A 104 9.27 -0.15 6.98
N GLY A 105 10.01 -0.41 8.05
CA GLY A 105 10.13 -1.74 8.67
C GLY A 105 8.79 -2.30 9.16
N MET A 106 7.93 -1.44 9.72
CA MET A 106 6.59 -1.82 10.15
C MET A 106 5.75 -2.32 8.95
N PHE A 107 5.78 -1.62 7.82
CA PHE A 107 5.05 -2.06 6.62
C PHE A 107 5.70 -3.28 5.95
N LEU A 108 7.02 -3.42 5.97
CA LEU A 108 7.69 -4.65 5.56
C LEU A 108 7.21 -5.85 6.38
N PHE A 109 7.17 -5.71 7.70
CA PHE A 109 6.63 -6.74 8.60
C PHE A 109 5.17 -7.06 8.30
N LEU A 110 4.31 -6.04 8.15
CA LEU A 110 2.90 -6.24 7.82
C LEU A 110 2.72 -6.93 6.46
N THR A 111 3.54 -6.59 5.47
CA THR A 111 3.53 -7.24 4.15
C THR A 111 3.85 -8.73 4.27
N LEU A 112 4.89 -9.09 5.03
CA LEU A 112 5.24 -10.50 5.30
C LEU A 112 4.08 -11.25 5.96
N VAL A 113 3.47 -10.66 6.99
CA VAL A 113 2.36 -11.27 7.73
C VAL A 113 1.11 -11.43 6.86
N ILE A 114 0.70 -10.38 6.16
CA ILE A 114 -0.51 -10.41 5.32
C ILE A 114 -0.32 -11.36 4.14
N ALA A 115 0.83 -11.32 3.46
CA ALA A 115 1.13 -12.24 2.37
C ALA A 115 1.13 -13.69 2.85
N PHE A 116 1.74 -13.97 4.01
CA PHE A 116 1.75 -15.30 4.61
C PHE A 116 0.35 -15.83 4.89
N TYR A 117 -0.48 -15.07 5.62
CA TYR A 117 -1.83 -15.55 5.97
C TYR A 117 -2.77 -15.60 4.77
N SER A 118 -2.62 -14.70 3.80
CA SER A 118 -3.37 -14.75 2.55
C SER A 118 -3.06 -16.03 1.77
N MET A 119 -1.78 -16.34 1.61
CA MET A 119 -1.36 -17.57 0.94
C MET A 119 -1.66 -18.83 1.76
N LEU A 120 -1.64 -18.76 3.10
CA LEU A 120 -2.00 -19.88 3.96
C LEU A 120 -3.50 -20.23 3.83
N ASP A 121 -4.37 -19.23 3.76
CA ASP A 121 -5.79 -19.46 3.55
C ASP A 121 -6.07 -19.99 2.12
N PHE A 122 -5.31 -19.54 1.12
CA PHE A 122 -5.43 -20.03 -0.25
C PHE A 122 -4.86 -21.45 -0.43
N SER A 123 -3.59 -21.68 -0.07
CA SER A 123 -2.86 -22.92 -0.39
C SER A 123 -2.96 -24.01 0.67
N LYS A 124 -3.41 -23.67 1.91
CA LYS A 124 -3.43 -24.54 3.09
C LYS A 124 -2.06 -25.15 3.44
N SER A 125 -0.97 -24.58 2.93
CA SER A 125 0.39 -25.07 3.11
C SER A 125 1.27 -24.01 3.78
N TYR A 126 1.78 -24.30 4.98
CA TYR A 126 2.68 -23.41 5.70
C TYR A 126 3.97 -23.11 4.92
N PHE A 127 4.55 -24.14 4.30
CA PHE A 127 5.79 -23.98 3.54
C PHE A 127 5.60 -23.04 2.33
N ARG A 128 4.56 -23.30 1.52
CA ARG A 128 4.25 -22.43 0.36
C ARG A 128 3.97 -21.00 0.80
N SER A 129 3.27 -20.83 1.92
CA SER A 129 2.91 -19.51 2.44
C SER A 129 4.13 -18.74 2.95
N PHE A 130 5.06 -19.45 3.61
CA PHE A 130 6.30 -18.85 4.08
C PHE A 130 7.19 -18.38 2.93
N ILE A 131 7.41 -19.24 1.94
CA ILE A 131 8.20 -18.89 0.74
C ILE A 131 7.53 -17.76 -0.05
N PHE A 132 6.20 -17.82 -0.25
CA PHE A 132 5.47 -16.75 -0.91
C PHE A 132 5.64 -15.41 -0.20
N ALA A 133 5.49 -15.37 1.14
CA ALA A 133 5.65 -14.15 1.91
C ALA A 133 7.04 -13.54 1.76
N LEU A 134 8.09 -14.36 1.82
CA LEU A 134 9.47 -13.90 1.62
C LEU A 134 9.68 -13.33 0.22
N ILE A 135 9.33 -14.08 -0.82
CA ILE A 135 9.49 -13.63 -2.21
C ILE A 135 8.71 -12.35 -2.45
N TYR A 136 7.44 -12.30 -2.02
CA TYR A 136 6.56 -11.18 -2.25
C TYR A 136 7.04 -9.91 -1.54
N ALA A 137 7.39 -10.00 -0.26
CA ALA A 137 7.78 -8.83 0.53
C ALA A 137 9.20 -8.34 0.24
N LEU A 138 10.13 -9.26 -0.11
CA LEU A 138 11.54 -8.93 -0.34
C LEU A 138 11.89 -8.76 -1.82
N VAL A 139 10.89 -8.77 -2.71
CA VAL A 139 11.15 -8.49 -4.13
C VAL A 139 11.80 -7.11 -4.28
N PRO A 140 12.84 -6.96 -5.12
CA PRO A 140 13.60 -5.71 -5.26
C PRO A 140 12.72 -4.49 -5.51
N TYR A 141 11.67 -4.62 -6.30
CA TYR A 141 10.74 -3.54 -6.58
C TYR A 141 10.06 -2.98 -5.32
N HIS A 142 9.54 -3.85 -4.44
CA HIS A 142 8.88 -3.42 -3.20
C HIS A 142 9.87 -2.71 -2.26
N LEU A 143 11.07 -3.27 -2.10
CA LEU A 143 12.11 -2.64 -1.28
C LEU A 143 12.57 -1.30 -1.88
N TYR A 144 12.69 -1.22 -3.19
CA TYR A 144 13.03 0.00 -3.92
C TYR A 144 12.03 1.14 -3.65
N LEU A 145 10.72 0.84 -3.69
CA LEU A 145 9.67 1.82 -3.41
C LEU A 145 9.81 2.45 -2.01
N GLY A 146 10.06 1.62 -0.99
CA GLY A 146 10.09 2.07 0.41
C GLY A 146 11.41 2.71 0.82
N ILE A 147 12.55 2.22 0.31
CA ILE A 147 13.87 2.59 0.82
C ILE A 147 14.56 3.61 -0.07
N TRP A 148 14.50 3.41 -1.39
CA TRP A 148 15.28 4.21 -2.34
C TRP A 148 14.46 5.23 -3.13
N ASN A 149 13.21 4.91 -3.46
CA ASN A 149 12.39 5.79 -4.31
C ASN A 149 11.40 6.65 -3.51
N GLY A 150 11.04 6.25 -2.29
CA GLY A 150 10.14 7.02 -1.43
C GLY A 150 8.70 7.14 -1.95
N VAL A 151 8.26 6.22 -2.81
CA VAL A 151 6.87 6.15 -3.31
C VAL A 151 6.00 5.43 -2.26
N TYR A 152 5.83 6.11 -1.12
CA TYR A 152 5.26 5.50 0.09
C TYR A 152 3.81 5.06 -0.05
N GLY A 153 3.03 5.73 -0.90
CA GLY A 153 1.65 5.32 -1.17
C GLY A 153 1.60 3.93 -1.79
N GLU A 154 2.39 3.68 -2.84
CA GLU A 154 2.47 2.39 -3.50
C GLU A 154 3.12 1.32 -2.62
N TYR A 155 4.17 1.68 -1.88
CA TYR A 155 4.82 0.79 -0.91
C TYR A 155 3.84 0.22 0.11
N VAL A 156 2.97 1.06 0.67
CA VAL A 156 1.93 0.65 1.61
C VAL A 156 0.84 -0.14 0.91
N ALA A 157 0.41 0.28 -0.29
CA ALA A 157 -0.59 -0.44 -1.07
C ALA A 157 -0.19 -1.89 -1.36
N TYR A 158 1.10 -2.10 -1.64
CA TYR A 158 1.67 -3.43 -1.87
C TYR A 158 1.36 -4.41 -0.72
N THR A 159 1.32 -3.91 0.51
CA THR A 159 0.97 -4.70 1.70
C THR A 159 -0.42 -5.34 1.60
N PHE A 160 -1.39 -4.66 0.99
CA PHE A 160 -2.80 -5.08 1.01
C PHE A 160 -3.26 -5.82 -0.25
N ILE A 161 -2.48 -5.80 -1.32
CA ILE A 161 -2.79 -6.51 -2.58
C ILE A 161 -3.07 -8.01 -2.36
N PRO A 162 -2.29 -8.79 -1.56
CA PRO A 162 -2.60 -10.20 -1.33
C PRO A 162 -3.96 -10.43 -0.68
N LEU A 163 -4.40 -9.48 0.17
CA LEU A 163 -5.70 -9.55 0.83
C LEU A 163 -6.84 -9.33 -0.17
N VAL A 164 -6.68 -8.37 -1.11
CA VAL A 164 -7.65 -8.13 -2.18
C VAL A 164 -7.85 -9.38 -3.02
N PHE A 165 -6.77 -9.99 -3.50
CA PHE A 165 -6.86 -11.18 -4.34
C PHE A 165 -7.37 -12.41 -3.60
N LEU A 166 -7.02 -12.59 -2.32
CA LEU A 166 -7.62 -13.62 -1.47
C LEU A 166 -9.13 -13.40 -1.33
N GLY A 167 -9.55 -12.17 -1.05
CA GLY A 167 -10.96 -11.82 -0.92
C GLY A 167 -11.73 -12.08 -2.21
N LEU A 168 -11.21 -11.66 -3.34
CA LEU A 168 -11.79 -11.94 -4.66
C LEU A 168 -11.87 -13.44 -4.94
N TYR A 169 -10.81 -14.20 -4.63
CA TYR A 169 -10.83 -15.65 -4.75
C TYR A 169 -11.98 -16.27 -3.96
N HIS A 170 -12.18 -15.85 -2.70
CA HIS A 170 -13.26 -16.36 -1.88
C HIS A 170 -14.64 -16.01 -2.44
N VAL A 171 -14.82 -14.80 -2.93
CA VAL A 171 -16.09 -14.37 -3.55
C VAL A 171 -16.40 -15.18 -4.81
N LEU A 172 -15.40 -15.40 -5.67
CA LEU A 172 -15.63 -16.01 -6.99
C LEU A 172 -15.55 -17.55 -6.98
N TRP A 173 -14.63 -18.15 -6.24
CA TRP A 173 -14.35 -19.61 -6.27
C TRP A 173 -14.35 -20.28 -4.89
N GLY A 174 -13.81 -19.63 -3.86
CA GLY A 174 -13.62 -20.20 -2.54
C GLY A 174 -14.85 -20.14 -1.65
N ASN A 175 -14.65 -19.84 -0.36
CA ASN A 175 -15.72 -19.67 0.61
C ASN A 175 -16.37 -18.28 0.49
N LYS A 176 -17.52 -18.22 -0.19
CA LYS A 176 -18.27 -16.98 -0.44
C LYS A 176 -18.64 -16.18 0.81
N ASP A 177 -18.71 -16.83 1.98
CA ASP A 177 -19.10 -16.18 3.23
C ASP A 177 -17.93 -15.33 3.83
N LYS A 178 -16.72 -15.47 3.28
CA LYS A 178 -15.55 -14.63 3.57
C LYS A 178 -15.45 -13.36 2.69
N TRP A 179 -16.55 -12.89 2.14
CA TRP A 179 -16.59 -11.73 1.26
C TRP A 179 -16.05 -10.43 1.89
N LEU A 180 -16.11 -10.29 3.22
CA LEU A 180 -15.55 -9.15 3.94
C LEU A 180 -14.02 -9.00 3.75
N ILE A 181 -13.29 -10.08 3.43
CA ILE A 181 -11.85 -9.99 3.15
C ILE A 181 -11.60 -9.09 1.95
N LEU A 182 -12.44 -9.19 0.89
CA LEU A 182 -12.35 -8.31 -0.26
C LEU A 182 -12.62 -6.84 0.11
N SER A 183 -13.67 -6.60 0.89
CA SER A 183 -14.01 -5.25 1.34
C SER A 183 -12.87 -4.62 2.15
N MET A 184 -12.33 -5.34 3.12
CA MET A 184 -11.23 -4.86 3.95
C MET A 184 -9.97 -4.61 3.12
N GLY A 185 -9.61 -5.55 2.23
CA GLY A 185 -8.45 -5.40 1.36
C GLY A 185 -8.56 -4.17 0.46
N MET A 186 -9.71 -3.98 -0.20
CA MET A 186 -9.95 -2.81 -1.06
C MET A 186 -10.00 -1.51 -0.27
N THR A 187 -10.63 -1.48 0.92
CA THR A 187 -10.65 -0.29 1.78
C THR A 187 -9.25 0.14 2.20
N LEU A 188 -8.42 -0.81 2.66
CA LEU A 188 -7.02 -0.52 3.03
C LEU A 188 -6.20 -0.06 1.83
N LEU A 189 -6.47 -0.61 0.65
CA LEU A 189 -5.84 -0.16 -0.59
C LEU A 189 -6.27 1.26 -0.95
N CYS A 190 -7.54 1.62 -0.78
CA CYS A 190 -8.05 2.98 -0.97
C CYS A 190 -7.34 4.00 -0.07
N PHE A 191 -7.08 3.64 1.18
CA PHE A 191 -6.32 4.48 2.11
C PHE A 191 -4.81 4.53 1.86
N SER A 192 -4.31 3.77 0.89
CA SER A 192 -2.87 3.69 0.57
C SER A 192 -2.50 4.50 -0.67
N HIS A 193 -3.04 4.11 -1.84
CA HIS A 193 -2.60 4.64 -3.13
C HIS A 193 -3.67 4.52 -4.22
N ILE A 194 -4.09 5.63 -4.77
CA ILE A 194 -5.20 5.70 -5.73
C ILE A 194 -4.92 4.89 -7.01
N LEU A 195 -3.72 5.00 -7.57
CA LEU A 195 -3.37 4.27 -8.80
C LEU A 195 -3.40 2.75 -8.58
N SER A 196 -2.96 2.28 -7.41
CA SER A 196 -3.04 0.85 -7.05
C SER A 196 -4.49 0.37 -6.95
N VAL A 197 -5.42 1.22 -6.51
CA VAL A 197 -6.87 0.91 -6.53
C VAL A 197 -7.36 0.71 -7.96
N TYR A 198 -6.99 1.58 -8.89
CA TYR A 198 -7.36 1.43 -10.30
C TYR A 198 -6.86 0.10 -10.88
N ILE A 199 -5.57 -0.21 -10.69
CA ILE A 199 -4.96 -1.44 -11.21
C ILE A 199 -5.62 -2.67 -10.57
N ALA A 200 -5.79 -2.69 -9.25
CA ALA A 200 -6.42 -3.80 -8.55
C ALA A 200 -7.88 -3.99 -8.99
N THR A 201 -8.64 -2.90 -9.12
CA THR A 201 -10.03 -2.94 -9.59
C THR A 201 -10.11 -3.48 -11.02
N PHE A 202 -9.25 -3.01 -11.91
CA PHE A 202 -9.16 -3.51 -13.27
C PHE A 202 -8.91 -5.02 -13.30
N LEU A 203 -7.92 -5.51 -12.55
CA LEU A 203 -7.63 -6.94 -12.46
C LEU A 203 -8.79 -7.73 -11.83
N CYS A 204 -9.46 -7.18 -10.82
CA CYS A 204 -10.67 -7.78 -10.26
C CYS A 204 -11.78 -7.92 -11.30
N ILE A 205 -11.99 -6.89 -12.13
CA ILE A 205 -12.98 -6.93 -13.22
C ILE A 205 -12.61 -7.99 -14.25
N VAL A 206 -11.34 -8.06 -14.68
CA VAL A 206 -10.85 -9.07 -15.63
C VAL A 206 -11.11 -10.49 -15.10
N LEU A 207 -10.74 -10.76 -13.84
CA LEU A 207 -10.97 -12.07 -13.20
C LEU A 207 -12.46 -12.38 -13.03
N PHE A 208 -13.27 -11.39 -12.72
CA PHE A 208 -14.73 -11.55 -12.67
C PHE A 208 -15.30 -11.90 -14.04
N LEU A 209 -14.91 -11.19 -15.10
CA LEU A 209 -15.34 -11.47 -16.47
C LEU A 209 -14.89 -12.87 -16.92
N CYS A 210 -13.64 -13.25 -16.66
CA CYS A 210 -13.16 -14.61 -16.91
C CYS A 210 -14.02 -15.66 -16.20
N LYS A 211 -14.41 -15.40 -14.95
CA LYS A 211 -15.30 -16.30 -14.20
C LYS A 211 -16.68 -16.43 -14.85
N VAL A 212 -17.31 -15.32 -15.22
CA VAL A 212 -18.67 -15.30 -15.79
C VAL A 212 -18.69 -15.93 -17.18
N LEU A 213 -17.65 -15.72 -18.00
CA LEU A 213 -17.56 -16.27 -19.34
C LEU A 213 -17.26 -17.78 -19.35
N THR A 214 -16.56 -18.29 -18.33
CA THR A 214 -16.14 -19.70 -18.29
C THR A 214 -17.01 -20.59 -17.41
N GLN A 215 -17.74 -20.01 -16.45
CA GLN A 215 -18.49 -20.75 -15.45
C GLN A 215 -19.74 -19.99 -15.01
N LYS A 216 -20.82 -20.70 -14.67
CA LYS A 216 -22.01 -20.07 -14.06
C LYS A 216 -21.64 -19.44 -12.70
N LEU A 217 -22.05 -18.18 -12.52
CA LEU A 217 -21.90 -17.49 -11.25
C LEU A 217 -23.22 -17.56 -10.46
N PRO A 218 -23.28 -18.27 -9.31
CA PRO A 218 -24.47 -18.31 -8.47
C PRO A 218 -24.85 -16.91 -7.96
N ALA A 219 -26.14 -16.60 -7.92
CA ALA A 219 -26.64 -15.29 -7.48
C ALA A 219 -26.09 -14.85 -6.11
N LYS A 220 -25.93 -15.78 -5.16
CA LYS A 220 -25.37 -15.47 -3.84
C LYS A 220 -23.92 -14.95 -3.91
N ARG A 221 -23.10 -15.37 -4.88
CA ARG A 221 -21.75 -14.87 -5.09
C ARG A 221 -21.77 -13.44 -5.65
N LEU A 222 -22.66 -13.17 -6.59
CA LEU A 222 -22.87 -11.83 -7.11
C LEU A 222 -23.35 -10.87 -6.01
N ILE A 223 -24.30 -11.28 -5.18
CA ILE A 223 -24.77 -10.50 -4.02
C ILE A 223 -23.60 -10.21 -3.07
N ASN A 224 -22.75 -11.19 -2.78
CA ASN A 224 -21.61 -10.99 -1.89
C ASN A 224 -20.53 -10.06 -2.52
N LEU A 225 -20.35 -10.11 -3.84
CA LEU A 225 -19.51 -9.13 -4.55
C LEU A 225 -20.08 -7.71 -4.41
N LEU A 226 -21.37 -7.53 -4.65
CA LEU A 226 -22.03 -6.23 -4.47
C LEU A 226 -21.97 -5.73 -3.03
N LYS A 227 -22.15 -6.61 -2.05
CA LYS A 227 -21.92 -6.28 -0.62
C LYS A 227 -20.48 -5.84 -0.36
N SER A 228 -19.50 -6.52 -0.98
CA SER A 228 -18.08 -6.13 -0.83
C SER A 228 -17.83 -4.74 -1.38
N VAL A 229 -18.36 -4.42 -2.56
CA VAL A 229 -18.26 -3.07 -3.16
C VAL A 229 -18.93 -2.04 -2.26
N PHE A 230 -20.17 -2.30 -1.84
CA PHE A 230 -20.92 -1.38 -0.97
C PHE A 230 -20.16 -1.08 0.34
N VAL A 231 -19.67 -2.11 1.03
CA VAL A 231 -18.93 -1.92 2.28
C VAL A 231 -17.60 -1.20 2.03
N THR A 232 -16.91 -1.49 0.91
CA THR A 232 -15.69 -0.75 0.54
C THR A 232 -15.99 0.74 0.34
N VAL A 233 -17.03 1.08 -0.42
CA VAL A 233 -17.44 2.48 -0.66
C VAL A 233 -17.82 3.17 0.67
N LEU A 234 -18.55 2.48 1.53
CA LEU A 234 -18.95 3.02 2.84
C LEU A 234 -17.72 3.30 3.73
N LEU A 235 -16.79 2.36 3.84
CA LEU A 235 -15.61 2.51 4.69
C LEU A 235 -14.57 3.48 4.10
N ALA A 236 -14.41 3.49 2.78
CA ALA A 236 -13.51 4.40 2.09
C ALA A 236 -14.13 5.78 1.81
N GLY A 237 -15.41 6.00 2.16
CA GLY A 237 -16.13 7.26 1.93
C GLY A 237 -15.45 8.47 2.53
N TRP A 238 -14.80 8.30 3.68
CA TRP A 238 -14.01 9.35 4.30
C TRP A 238 -12.93 9.94 3.36
N GLU A 239 -12.30 9.12 2.55
CA GLU A 239 -11.24 9.54 1.60
C GLU A 239 -11.83 10.00 0.26
N PHE A 240 -12.82 9.25 -0.24
CA PHE A 240 -13.36 9.48 -1.58
C PHE A 240 -14.37 10.62 -1.65
N VAL A 241 -15.16 10.87 -0.61
CA VAL A 241 -16.17 11.94 -0.66
C VAL A 241 -15.51 13.31 -0.80
N PRO A 242 -14.51 13.72 0.03
CA PRO A 242 -13.81 14.99 -0.16
C PRO A 242 -13.13 15.06 -1.54
N PHE A 243 -12.44 13.98 -1.94
CA PHE A 243 -11.79 13.93 -3.25
C PHE A 243 -12.79 14.18 -4.40
N LEU A 244 -13.93 13.50 -4.41
CA LEU A 244 -14.92 13.63 -5.49
C LEU A 244 -15.59 15.01 -5.48
N THR A 245 -15.97 15.52 -4.31
CA THR A 245 -16.63 16.83 -4.21
C THR A 245 -15.72 17.95 -4.66
N ASP A 246 -14.46 17.91 -4.25
CA ASP A 246 -13.49 18.95 -4.58
C ASP A 246 -12.99 18.83 -6.04
N TYR A 247 -12.75 17.59 -6.51
CA TYR A 247 -12.32 17.37 -7.89
C TYR A 247 -13.40 17.72 -8.91
N LEU A 248 -14.66 17.34 -8.64
CA LEU A 248 -15.78 17.64 -9.55
C LEU A 248 -16.31 19.07 -9.40
N GLY A 249 -16.15 19.69 -8.22
CA GLY A 249 -16.59 21.05 -7.96
C GLY A 249 -15.63 22.14 -8.42
N GLN A 250 -14.38 21.80 -8.75
CA GLN A 250 -13.36 22.74 -9.17
C GLN A 250 -12.86 22.42 -10.57
N ASN A 251 -12.66 23.45 -11.38
CA ASN A 251 -11.99 23.33 -12.68
C ASN A 251 -10.47 23.15 -12.44
N ILE A 252 -10.07 21.94 -12.04
CA ILE A 252 -8.66 21.63 -11.86
C ILE A 252 -8.05 21.37 -13.23
N GLU A 253 -7.28 22.32 -13.74
CA GLU A 253 -6.46 22.10 -14.91
C GLU A 253 -5.29 21.19 -14.56
N ALA A 254 -5.38 19.93 -14.97
CA ALA A 254 -4.22 19.04 -14.90
C ALA A 254 -3.15 19.57 -15.89
N PRO A 255 -1.88 19.68 -15.47
CA PRO A 255 -0.81 20.04 -16.38
C PRO A 255 -0.81 19.07 -17.57
N ARG A 256 -0.88 19.60 -18.79
CA ARG A 256 -0.84 18.78 -20.01
C ARG A 256 0.51 18.08 -20.08
N LYS A 257 0.58 16.83 -19.60
CA LYS A 257 1.74 15.97 -19.85
C LYS A 257 1.68 15.56 -21.32
N GLN A 258 2.70 15.89 -22.09
CA GLN A 258 2.89 15.29 -23.38
C GLN A 258 3.30 13.83 -23.16
N PHE A 259 2.39 12.89 -23.42
CA PHE A 259 2.70 11.47 -23.40
C PHE A 259 3.39 11.13 -24.73
N TYR A 260 4.67 10.82 -24.67
CA TYR A 260 5.40 10.26 -25.80
C TYR A 260 5.17 8.74 -25.82
N PHE A 261 4.09 8.30 -26.47
CA PHE A 261 3.75 6.87 -26.60
C PHE A 261 4.82 6.03 -27.32
N LEU A 262 5.70 6.68 -28.09
CA LEU A 262 6.73 6.02 -28.90
C LEU A 262 7.83 5.32 -28.07
N HIS A 263 8.03 5.72 -26.82
CA HIS A 263 9.05 5.13 -25.93
C HIS A 263 8.46 4.28 -24.81
N SER A 264 7.13 4.18 -24.71
CA SER A 264 6.46 3.51 -23.59
C SER A 264 6.82 2.03 -23.47
N PHE A 265 7.06 1.34 -24.57
CA PHE A 265 7.42 -0.09 -24.54
C PHE A 265 8.89 -0.28 -24.15
N ASP A 266 9.80 0.53 -24.66
CA ASP A 266 11.21 0.52 -24.29
C ASP A 266 11.39 0.92 -22.83
N ASP A 267 10.65 1.92 -22.35
CA ASP A 267 10.65 2.33 -20.96
C ASP A 267 10.03 1.25 -20.04
N LEU A 268 9.00 0.54 -20.50
CA LEU A 268 8.41 -0.57 -19.75
C LEU A 268 9.41 -1.73 -19.60
N VAL A 269 10.09 -2.12 -20.67
CA VAL A 269 11.03 -3.25 -20.68
C VAL A 269 12.36 -2.87 -20.02
N ASN A 270 12.98 -1.78 -20.44
CA ASN A 270 14.28 -1.37 -19.93
C ASN A 270 14.19 -0.73 -18.55
N GLY A 271 13.16 0.08 -18.27
CA GLY A 271 12.93 0.67 -16.97
C GLY A 271 12.59 -0.38 -15.90
N SER A 272 11.76 -1.37 -16.22
CA SER A 272 11.45 -2.48 -15.32
C SER A 272 12.67 -3.35 -15.03
N LEU A 273 13.49 -3.66 -16.04
CA LEU A 273 14.73 -4.42 -15.87
C LEU A 273 15.76 -3.66 -15.05
N GLN A 274 15.94 -2.35 -15.28
CA GLN A 274 16.83 -1.51 -14.49
C GLN A 274 16.39 -1.40 -13.03
N ASN A 275 15.08 -1.25 -12.78
CA ASN A 275 14.54 -1.18 -11.43
C ASN A 275 14.55 -2.53 -10.68
N THR A 276 14.52 -3.66 -11.41
CA THR A 276 14.51 -4.99 -10.81
C THR A 276 15.88 -5.64 -10.69
N CYS A 277 16.81 -5.34 -11.60
CA CYS A 277 18.07 -6.07 -11.73
C CYS A 277 19.32 -5.21 -11.49
N GLY A 278 19.22 -3.91 -11.39
CA GLY A 278 20.41 -3.08 -11.27
C GLY A 278 20.15 -1.78 -10.52
N GLY A 279 20.60 -1.71 -9.28
CA GLY A 279 20.73 -0.48 -8.53
C GLY A 279 21.70 0.51 -9.16
N GLY A 280 21.49 0.87 -10.41
CA GLY A 280 22.14 2.02 -11.02
C GLY A 280 21.46 3.28 -10.51
N LEU A 281 22.16 4.09 -9.73
CA LEU A 281 21.77 5.46 -9.44
C LEU A 281 21.36 6.15 -10.75
N PRO A 282 20.27 6.92 -10.77
CA PRO A 282 19.92 7.68 -11.96
C PRO A 282 21.09 8.62 -12.27
N VAL A 283 21.78 8.34 -13.35
CA VAL A 283 22.76 9.29 -13.91
C VAL A 283 21.92 10.48 -14.37
N ALA A 284 22.08 11.60 -13.67
CA ALA A 284 21.55 12.88 -14.17
C ALA A 284 22.09 13.08 -15.58
N ARG A 285 21.25 13.01 -16.59
CA ARG A 285 21.59 13.41 -17.94
C ARG A 285 21.60 14.94 -17.99
N PRO A 286 22.57 15.53 -18.66
CA PRO A 286 22.75 16.98 -18.75
C PRO A 286 21.57 17.70 -19.40
#